data_8b26a1d49356e53a967e1abf6794fb92
#
_entry.id   8b26a1d49356e53a967e1abf6794fb92
#
_cell.length_a   1.000
_cell.length_b   1.000
_cell.length_c   1.000
_cell.angle_alpha   90.00
_cell.angle_beta   90.00
_cell.angle_gamma   90.00
#
_symmetry.space_group_name_H-M   'P 1'
#
loop_
_entity.id
_entity.type
_entity.pdbx_description
1 polymer ?
#
loop_
_entity_poly.entity_id
_entity_poly.type
_entity_poly.pdbx_seq_one_letter_code
_entity_poly.pdbx_strand_id
1 'polypeptide(L)'
;MKHRDLVVIVLLHLNVMLRSVVTRPAELDSLIGNFRHFRMEAFNLLNETVSDEQNLRLLKQSGKVQRFVRKKTPCPLNNTKSAQTPESVHKLRPGDIDVIAGIGDSLTAGVGLLATNVMHVSLEHRGIAVTAGGKGSWRKYLTLPNMLKNFNPNLTGYATETSLTLHNESHLNVGETASMSEDMPYMTRVVIKRMMEDDRIDIKKHWKMVTFMIGPNDFCSQICFENDFQKTLDKHRKELRQVLATLKQNLPRTIVNLIPPPMQI
;
A
#
# COMPACT_ATOMS: atom_id res chain seq x y z
N MET A 1 -6.24 -2.62 30.29
CA MET A 1 -5.62 -3.90 29.91
C MET A 1 -4.28 -3.99 30.63
N LYS A 2 -4.02 -5.04 31.37
CA LYS A 2 -2.73 -5.20 32.10
C LYS A 2 -1.62 -5.51 31.10
N HIS A 3 -0.42 -5.05 31.35
CA HIS A 3 0.77 -5.24 30.50
C HIS A 3 0.99 -6.72 30.08
N ARG A 4 0.51 -7.68 30.87
CA ARG A 4 0.52 -9.12 30.58
C ARG A 4 -0.37 -9.52 29.40
N ASP A 5 -1.53 -8.90 29.24
CA ASP A 5 -2.49 -9.23 28.16
C ASP A 5 -1.92 -8.79 26.81
N LEU A 6 -1.20 -7.67 26.79
CA LEU A 6 -0.55 -7.10 25.63
C LEU A 6 0.64 -7.97 25.14
N VAL A 7 1.43 -8.52 26.06
CA VAL A 7 2.54 -9.44 25.73
C VAL A 7 2.02 -10.76 25.16
N VAL A 8 0.93 -11.28 25.70
CA VAL A 8 0.27 -12.51 25.19
C VAL A 8 -0.26 -12.28 23.77
N ILE A 9 -0.80 -11.11 23.49
CA ILE A 9 -1.30 -10.71 22.17
C ILE A 9 -0.15 -10.65 21.13
N VAL A 10 1.01 -10.08 21.50
CA VAL A 10 2.19 -10.02 20.60
C VAL A 10 2.79 -11.39 20.37
N LEU A 11 2.87 -12.23 21.41
CA LEU A 11 3.38 -13.61 21.28
C LEU A 11 2.45 -14.48 20.45
N LEU A 12 1.14 -14.27 20.52
CA LEU A 12 0.17 -14.91 19.62
C LEU A 12 0.34 -14.45 18.17
N HIS A 13 0.63 -13.17 17.93
CA HIS A 13 0.93 -12.65 16.59
C HIS A 13 2.19 -13.27 15.99
N LEU A 14 3.27 -13.30 16.76
CA LEU A 14 4.52 -13.94 16.33
C LEU A 14 4.29 -15.44 16.07
N ASN A 15 3.50 -16.12 16.91
CA ASN A 15 3.19 -17.53 16.69
C ASN A 15 2.29 -17.76 15.46
N VAL A 16 1.33 -16.87 15.17
CA VAL A 16 0.50 -16.96 13.96
C VAL A 16 1.33 -16.62 12.72
N MET A 17 2.21 -15.63 12.78
CA MET A 17 3.17 -15.32 11.71
C MET A 17 4.13 -16.49 11.46
N LEU A 18 4.69 -17.09 12.52
CA LEU A 18 5.60 -18.24 12.42
C LEU A 18 4.86 -19.52 11.95
N ARG A 19 3.61 -19.74 12.36
CA ARG A 19 2.82 -20.90 11.93
C ARG A 19 2.30 -20.76 10.50
N SER A 20 1.97 -19.55 10.03
CA SER A 20 1.58 -19.32 8.63
C SER A 20 2.71 -19.65 7.64
N VAL A 21 3.95 -19.71 8.12
CA VAL A 21 5.13 -20.15 7.35
C VAL A 21 5.26 -21.67 7.29
N VAL A 22 4.57 -22.43 8.17
CA VAL A 22 4.82 -23.88 8.38
C VAL A 22 3.59 -24.76 8.09
N THR A 23 2.36 -24.21 7.97
CA THR A 23 1.13 -25.02 7.90
C THR A 23 0.52 -25.16 6.50
N ARG A 24 -0.18 -26.31 6.28
CA ARG A 24 -0.86 -26.65 5.03
C ARG A 24 -2.03 -25.68 4.72
N PRO A 25 -2.40 -25.46 3.45
CA PRO A 25 -3.39 -24.46 3.02
C PRO A 25 -4.75 -24.51 3.72
N ALA A 26 -5.26 -25.70 4.07
CA ALA A 26 -6.58 -25.85 4.69
C ALA A 26 -6.66 -25.39 6.17
N GLU A 27 -5.53 -25.39 6.89
CA GLU A 27 -5.49 -24.86 8.27
C GLU A 27 -5.31 -23.34 8.28
N LEU A 28 -4.76 -22.77 7.20
CA LEU A 28 -4.55 -21.33 7.04
C LEU A 28 -5.88 -20.57 6.95
N ASP A 29 -6.90 -21.10 6.29
CA ASP A 29 -8.17 -20.41 6.09
C ASP A 29 -8.92 -20.14 7.40
N SER A 30 -8.86 -21.05 8.38
CA SER A 30 -9.45 -20.83 9.70
C SER A 30 -8.67 -19.80 10.54
N LEU A 31 -7.35 -19.72 10.35
CA LEU A 31 -6.47 -18.77 11.04
C LEU A 31 -6.58 -17.35 10.45
N ILE A 32 -6.83 -17.22 9.14
CA ILE A 32 -6.97 -15.92 8.46
C ILE A 32 -8.14 -15.12 9.04
N GLY A 33 -9.28 -15.73 9.31
CA GLY A 33 -10.42 -15.07 9.93
C GLY A 33 -10.09 -14.50 11.30
N ASN A 34 -9.49 -15.31 12.17
CA ASN A 34 -9.06 -14.90 13.51
C ASN A 34 -7.95 -13.84 13.46
N PHE A 35 -7.02 -13.94 12.52
CA PHE A 35 -5.97 -12.95 12.31
C PHE A 35 -6.53 -11.59 11.85
N ARG A 36 -7.52 -11.58 10.95
CA ARG A 36 -8.20 -10.34 10.52
C ARG A 36 -8.93 -9.67 11.68
N HIS A 37 -9.69 -10.44 12.47
CA HIS A 37 -10.38 -9.92 13.64
C HIS A 37 -9.39 -9.34 14.64
N PHE A 38 -8.34 -10.05 14.94
CA PHE A 38 -7.28 -9.59 15.84
C PHE A 38 -6.63 -8.29 15.32
N ARG A 39 -6.32 -8.19 14.01
CA ARG A 39 -5.76 -6.95 13.42
C ARG A 39 -6.69 -5.76 13.63
N MET A 40 -8.01 -5.96 13.47
CA MET A 40 -8.98 -4.88 13.69
C MET A 40 -9.01 -4.43 15.15
N GLU A 41 -9.01 -5.36 16.10
CA GLU A 41 -8.99 -5.03 17.52
C GLU A 41 -7.69 -4.34 17.94
N ALA A 42 -6.55 -4.87 17.49
CA ALA A 42 -5.24 -4.26 17.72
C ALA A 42 -5.15 -2.86 17.10
N PHE A 43 -5.67 -2.68 15.90
CA PHE A 43 -5.73 -1.39 15.23
C PHE A 43 -6.54 -0.37 16.04
N ASN A 44 -7.75 -0.71 16.46
CA ASN A 44 -8.61 0.18 17.23
C ASN A 44 -7.96 0.60 18.56
N LEU A 45 -7.32 -0.36 19.25
CA LEU A 45 -6.66 -0.10 20.52
C LEU A 45 -5.39 0.78 20.37
N LEU A 46 -4.61 0.57 19.33
CA LEU A 46 -3.29 1.19 19.18
C LEU A 46 -3.34 2.51 18.42
N ASN A 47 -4.32 2.70 17.53
CA ASN A 47 -4.39 3.88 16.69
C ASN A 47 -4.54 5.18 17.51
N GLU A 48 -5.21 5.14 18.63
CA GLU A 48 -5.34 6.27 19.54
C GLU A 48 -4.00 6.67 20.17
N THR A 49 -3.13 5.71 20.44
CA THR A 49 -1.84 5.95 21.11
C THR A 49 -0.80 6.60 20.21
N VAL A 50 -0.95 6.50 18.88
CA VAL A 50 0.01 7.10 17.93
C VAL A 50 -0.03 8.63 17.94
N SER A 51 -1.17 9.21 18.26
CA SER A 51 -1.38 10.66 18.26
C SER A 51 -1.09 11.31 19.61
N ASP A 52 -0.72 10.57 20.65
CA ASP A 52 -0.37 11.15 21.94
C ASP A 52 0.89 12.02 21.88
N GLU A 53 1.01 12.96 22.79
CA GLU A 53 2.08 13.96 22.78
C GLU A 53 3.46 13.33 22.95
N GLN A 54 3.56 12.28 23.76
CA GLN A 54 4.81 11.56 24.00
C GLN A 54 5.28 10.87 22.72
N ASN A 55 4.39 10.19 22.03
CA ASN A 55 4.70 9.53 20.76
C ASN A 55 5.10 10.54 19.68
N LEU A 56 4.44 11.68 19.58
CA LEU A 56 4.80 12.75 18.65
C LEU A 56 6.20 13.33 18.94
N ARG A 57 6.60 13.44 20.20
CA ARG A 57 7.96 13.83 20.57
C ARG A 57 8.98 12.78 20.10
N LEU A 58 8.73 11.50 20.35
CA LEU A 58 9.59 10.39 19.92
C LEU A 58 9.73 10.33 18.40
N LEU A 59 8.65 10.52 17.65
CA LEU A 59 8.65 10.57 16.19
C LEU A 59 9.55 11.69 15.65
N LYS A 60 9.49 12.87 16.26
CA LYS A 60 10.35 14.01 15.89
C LYS A 60 11.82 13.73 16.21
N GLN A 61 12.12 13.15 17.38
CA GLN A 61 13.48 12.80 17.81
C GLN A 61 14.08 11.71 16.91
N SER A 62 13.31 10.71 16.51
CA SER A 62 13.77 9.61 15.65
C SER A 62 13.90 9.98 14.16
N GLY A 63 13.55 11.21 13.79
CA GLY A 63 13.59 11.65 12.39
C GLY A 63 12.55 11.00 11.45
N LYS A 64 11.59 10.25 12.00
CA LYS A 64 10.55 9.58 11.22
C LYS A 64 9.52 10.52 10.59
N VAL A 65 9.47 11.76 11.05
CA VAL A 65 8.60 12.78 10.48
C VAL A 65 9.42 13.75 9.64
N GLN A 66 9.08 13.87 8.38
CA GLN A 66 9.71 14.82 7.48
C GLN A 66 9.59 16.24 8.03
N ARG A 67 10.67 17.01 7.99
CA ARG A 67 10.61 18.46 8.27
C ARG A 67 9.80 19.15 7.19
N PHE A 68 8.92 20.07 7.59
CA PHE A 68 8.08 20.79 6.63
C PHE A 68 8.92 21.57 5.61
N VAL A 69 8.72 21.29 4.33
CA VAL A 69 9.45 21.89 3.22
C VAL A 69 8.81 23.25 2.88
N ARG A 70 9.51 24.35 3.14
CA ARG A 70 9.04 25.71 2.84
C ARG A 70 9.38 26.19 1.42
N LYS A 71 10.28 25.49 0.72
CA LYS A 71 10.70 25.84 -0.65
C LYS A 71 9.54 25.69 -1.64
N LYS A 72 9.60 26.43 -2.73
CA LYS A 72 8.69 26.24 -3.88
C LYS A 72 8.90 24.86 -4.49
N THR A 73 7.89 24.35 -5.17
CA THR A 73 7.98 23.10 -5.95
C THR A 73 9.12 23.23 -6.97
N PRO A 74 10.05 22.28 -7.05
CA PRO A 74 11.17 22.35 -7.98
C PRO A 74 10.76 22.22 -9.45
N CYS A 75 9.57 21.67 -9.72
CA CYS A 75 9.04 21.49 -11.07
C CYS A 75 8.14 22.67 -11.47
N PRO A 76 8.18 23.10 -12.75
CA PRO A 76 7.24 24.10 -13.24
C PRO A 76 5.81 23.56 -13.19
N LEU A 77 4.87 24.41 -12.76
CA LEU A 77 3.45 24.03 -12.63
C LEU A 77 2.58 24.57 -13.78
N ASN A 78 3.18 25.18 -14.79
CA ASN A 78 2.50 25.62 -16.00
C ASN A 78 2.38 24.47 -17.00
N ASN A 79 1.24 24.38 -17.70
CA ASN A 79 0.97 23.34 -18.69
C ASN A 79 1.11 21.89 -18.19
N THR A 80 0.74 21.65 -16.95
CA THR A 80 0.87 20.33 -16.29
C THR A 80 -0.19 19.33 -16.73
N LYS A 81 -1.33 19.81 -17.23
CA LYS A 81 -2.44 19.01 -17.78
C LYS A 81 -2.65 19.32 -19.25
N SER A 82 -2.97 18.32 -20.04
CA SER A 82 -3.28 18.45 -21.46
C SER A 82 -4.64 19.13 -21.66
N ALA A 83 -4.79 19.93 -22.72
CA ALA A 83 -6.06 20.59 -23.06
C ALA A 83 -7.17 19.57 -23.42
N GLN A 84 -6.75 18.44 -24.01
CA GLN A 84 -7.62 17.30 -24.29
C GLN A 84 -7.02 16.05 -23.67
N THR A 85 -7.86 15.12 -23.21
CA THR A 85 -7.39 13.86 -22.62
C THR A 85 -6.55 13.09 -23.63
N PRO A 86 -5.25 12.81 -23.32
CA PRO A 86 -4.39 12.09 -24.24
C PRO A 86 -4.90 10.67 -24.54
N GLU A 87 -4.76 10.24 -25.79
CA GLU A 87 -5.11 8.87 -26.20
C GLU A 87 -3.98 7.87 -25.99
N SER A 88 -2.75 8.36 -25.79
CA SER A 88 -1.57 7.52 -25.64
C SER A 88 -0.79 7.89 -24.38
N VAL A 89 -0.28 6.86 -23.71
CA VAL A 89 0.61 6.99 -22.55
C VAL A 89 1.85 7.85 -22.84
N HIS A 90 2.34 7.84 -24.09
CA HIS A 90 3.50 8.62 -24.53
C HIS A 90 3.23 10.14 -24.59
N LYS A 91 1.98 10.57 -24.50
CA LYS A 91 1.57 11.98 -24.49
C LYS A 91 1.11 12.47 -23.14
N LEU A 92 1.15 11.61 -22.10
CA LEU A 92 0.71 11.96 -20.76
C LEU A 92 1.62 12.98 -20.11
N ARG A 93 0.99 13.95 -19.45
CA ARG A 93 1.60 14.86 -18.49
C ARG A 93 1.26 14.43 -17.07
N PRO A 94 2.02 14.83 -16.06
CA PRO A 94 1.70 14.48 -14.67
C PRO A 94 0.29 14.87 -14.23
N GLY A 95 -0.24 15.99 -14.75
CA GLY A 95 -1.59 16.48 -14.45
C GLY A 95 -2.71 15.73 -15.14
N ASP A 96 -2.39 14.85 -16.11
CA ASP A 96 -3.40 14.01 -16.78
C ASP A 96 -3.74 12.77 -15.97
N ILE A 97 -2.96 12.43 -14.96
CA ILE A 97 -3.26 11.31 -14.04
C ILE A 97 -4.39 11.74 -13.12
N ASP A 98 -5.54 11.13 -13.26
CA ASP A 98 -6.75 11.45 -12.50
C ASP A 98 -6.96 10.51 -11.30
N VAL A 99 -6.47 9.27 -11.41
CA VAL A 99 -6.68 8.23 -10.39
C VAL A 99 -5.35 7.55 -10.06
N ILE A 100 -5.12 7.32 -8.77
CA ILE A 100 -3.96 6.56 -8.29
C ILE A 100 -4.39 5.39 -7.41
N ALA A 101 -3.74 4.24 -7.58
CA ALA A 101 -3.95 3.06 -6.75
C ALA A 101 -2.63 2.39 -6.38
N GLY A 102 -2.62 1.67 -5.26
CA GLY A 102 -1.48 0.88 -4.79
C GLY A 102 -1.90 -0.56 -4.50
N ILE A 103 -1.16 -1.50 -5.08
CA ILE A 103 -1.30 -2.94 -4.87
C ILE A 103 0.07 -3.45 -4.41
N GLY A 104 0.11 -4.27 -3.37
CA GLY A 104 1.37 -4.79 -2.84
C GLY A 104 1.28 -5.29 -1.42
N ASP A 105 2.41 -5.32 -0.75
CA ASP A 105 2.58 -5.86 0.59
C ASP A 105 2.52 -4.78 1.70
N SER A 106 3.17 -5.08 2.83
CA SER A 106 3.27 -4.20 4.00
C SER A 106 3.88 -2.83 3.70
N LEU A 107 4.77 -2.72 2.70
CA LEU A 107 5.35 -1.45 2.28
C LEU A 107 4.32 -0.56 1.59
N THR A 108 3.43 -1.15 0.79
CA THR A 108 2.29 -0.43 0.19
C THR A 108 1.26 -0.05 1.24
N ALA A 109 1.01 -0.91 2.23
CA ALA A 109 0.14 -0.61 3.36
C ALA A 109 0.72 0.45 4.31
N GLY A 110 2.03 0.67 4.28
CA GLY A 110 2.71 1.63 5.17
C GLY A 110 2.85 1.13 6.61
N VAL A 111 3.08 -0.17 6.78
CA VAL A 111 3.26 -0.83 8.07
C VAL A 111 4.41 -0.20 8.84
N GLY A 112 4.14 0.17 10.08
CA GLY A 112 5.16 0.64 11.02
C GLY A 112 5.86 1.96 10.66
N LEU A 113 5.40 2.73 9.66
CA LEU A 113 6.05 3.98 9.24
C LEU A 113 6.22 4.98 10.40
N LEU A 114 5.24 5.07 11.30
CA LEU A 114 5.28 5.92 12.49
C LEU A 114 5.47 5.12 13.79
N ALA A 115 5.97 3.90 13.71
CA ALA A 115 6.19 3.09 14.89
C ALA A 115 7.32 3.67 15.76
N THR A 116 7.07 3.88 17.04
CA THR A 116 8.05 4.29 18.06
C THR A 116 8.31 3.18 19.09
N ASN A 117 7.49 2.13 19.03
CA ASN A 117 7.61 0.92 19.82
C ASN A 117 7.15 -0.28 18.99
N VAL A 118 7.37 -1.50 19.48
CA VAL A 118 7.06 -2.74 18.76
C VAL A 118 5.57 -2.91 18.48
N MET A 119 4.71 -2.38 19.33
CA MET A 119 3.25 -2.49 19.16
C MET A 119 2.76 -1.65 17.96
N HIS A 120 3.35 -0.47 17.76
CA HIS A 120 3.01 0.42 16.65
C HIS A 120 3.42 -0.15 15.28
N VAL A 121 4.25 -1.21 15.24
CA VAL A 121 4.61 -1.89 13.97
C VAL A 121 3.39 -2.52 13.30
N SER A 122 2.35 -2.91 14.06
CA SER A 122 1.13 -3.49 13.50
C SER A 122 0.21 -2.47 12.82
N LEU A 123 0.46 -1.17 12.99
CA LEU A 123 -0.34 -0.11 12.39
C LEU A 123 0.05 0.14 10.93
N GLU A 124 -0.95 0.29 10.09
CA GLU A 124 -0.83 0.54 8.66
C GLU A 124 -1.09 2.02 8.35
N HIS A 125 -0.02 2.76 8.17
CA HIS A 125 -0.07 4.20 7.90
C HIS A 125 -0.29 4.50 6.42
N ARG A 126 -1.36 3.94 5.82
CA ARG A 126 -1.67 4.02 4.38
C ARG A 126 -1.68 5.43 3.85
N GLY A 127 -2.18 6.39 4.63
CA GLY A 127 -2.25 7.80 4.23
C GLY A 127 -0.90 8.45 3.97
N ILE A 128 0.19 7.88 4.46
CA ILE A 128 1.56 8.36 4.25
C ILE A 128 2.47 7.33 3.57
N ALA A 129 1.90 6.22 3.09
CA ALA A 129 2.64 5.22 2.32
C ALA A 129 3.10 5.82 0.97
N VAL A 130 4.35 5.54 0.59
CA VAL A 130 5.02 6.22 -0.54
C VAL A 130 4.28 6.06 -1.87
N THR A 131 3.66 4.92 -2.11
CA THR A 131 3.06 4.55 -3.40
C THR A 131 1.65 5.08 -3.60
N ALA A 132 0.83 5.11 -2.53
CA ALA A 132 -0.59 5.42 -2.64
C ALA A 132 -1.14 6.24 -1.45
N GLY A 133 -0.29 6.80 -0.61
CA GLY A 133 -0.69 7.67 0.51
C GLY A 133 -0.77 9.13 0.09
N GLY A 134 -1.90 9.79 0.35
CA GLY A 134 -2.14 11.18 -0.04
C GLY A 134 -2.52 12.10 1.12
N LYS A 135 -2.24 11.72 2.37
CA LYS A 135 -2.47 12.58 3.55
C LYS A 135 -1.67 13.87 3.44
N GLY A 136 -2.34 15.00 3.60
CA GLY A 136 -1.71 16.32 3.58
C GLY A 136 -1.10 16.69 2.22
N SER A 137 0.17 17.10 2.21
CA SER A 137 0.89 17.52 1.00
C SER A 137 2.33 17.00 0.99
N TRP A 138 2.99 17.05 -0.17
CA TRP A 138 4.39 16.68 -0.33
C TRP A 138 5.34 17.44 0.61
N ARG A 139 4.93 18.59 1.08
CA ARG A 139 5.71 19.42 2.02
C ARG A 139 5.85 18.77 3.40
N LYS A 140 4.90 17.90 3.76
CA LYS A 140 4.87 17.20 5.03
C LYS A 140 5.13 15.70 4.85
N TYR A 141 4.58 15.12 3.77
CA TYR A 141 4.73 13.70 3.45
C TYR A 141 5.06 13.54 1.97
N LEU A 142 6.31 13.21 1.68
CA LEU A 142 6.81 13.03 0.31
C LEU A 142 6.36 11.67 -0.22
N THR A 143 5.15 11.64 -0.74
CA THR A 143 4.54 10.46 -1.37
C THR A 143 4.22 10.74 -2.84
N LEU A 144 4.11 9.70 -3.64
CA LEU A 144 3.77 9.83 -5.06
C LEU A 144 2.44 10.59 -5.28
N PRO A 145 1.32 10.25 -4.57
CA PRO A 145 0.09 11.04 -4.70
C PRO A 145 0.28 12.51 -4.30
N ASN A 146 1.02 12.79 -3.24
CA ASN A 146 1.24 14.17 -2.79
C ASN A 146 2.09 14.98 -3.79
N MET A 147 2.98 14.34 -4.53
CA MET A 147 3.68 14.97 -5.66
C MET A 147 2.73 15.24 -6.82
N LEU A 148 1.91 14.25 -7.21
CA LEU A 148 0.96 14.38 -8.32
C LEU A 148 -0.14 15.42 -8.05
N LYS A 149 -0.58 15.59 -6.81
CA LYS A 149 -1.55 16.63 -6.42
C LYS A 149 -1.10 18.07 -6.74
N ASN A 150 0.20 18.32 -6.89
CA ASN A 150 0.67 19.63 -7.37
C ASN A 150 0.35 19.87 -8.85
N PHE A 151 0.21 18.82 -9.63
CA PHE A 151 -0.06 18.87 -11.06
C PHE A 151 -1.54 18.67 -11.36
N ASN A 152 -2.23 17.83 -10.57
CA ASN A 152 -3.67 17.59 -10.62
C ASN A 152 -4.29 17.66 -9.21
N PRO A 153 -4.83 18.79 -8.79
CA PRO A 153 -5.51 18.91 -7.49
C PRO A 153 -6.73 17.99 -7.32
N ASN A 154 -7.31 17.51 -8.43
CA ASN A 154 -8.46 16.62 -8.44
C ASN A 154 -8.07 15.12 -8.47
N LEU A 155 -6.77 14.81 -8.27
CA LEU A 155 -6.32 13.42 -8.15
C LEU A 155 -7.14 12.68 -7.08
N THR A 156 -7.62 11.49 -7.40
CA THR A 156 -8.40 10.65 -6.47
C THR A 156 -7.79 9.25 -6.30
N GLY A 157 -8.32 8.47 -5.34
CA GLY A 157 -7.96 7.08 -5.10
C GLY A 157 -6.86 6.84 -4.07
N TYR A 158 -6.14 7.87 -3.65
CA TYR A 158 -5.10 7.76 -2.62
C TYR A 158 -5.70 7.59 -1.22
N ALA A 159 -5.01 6.82 -0.36
CA ALA A 159 -5.36 6.70 1.05
C ALA A 159 -5.13 8.00 1.83
N THR A 160 -5.96 8.28 2.83
CA THR A 160 -5.95 9.56 3.55
C THR A 160 -5.48 9.47 4.99
N GLU A 161 -5.65 8.31 5.63
CA GLU A 161 -5.36 8.13 7.06
C GLU A 161 -4.65 6.80 7.35
N THR A 162 -4.27 6.60 8.61
CA THR A 162 -3.92 5.29 9.17
C THR A 162 -5.17 4.43 9.13
N SER A 163 -5.13 3.32 8.40
CA SER A 163 -6.32 2.53 8.11
C SER A 163 -5.97 1.12 7.68
N LEU A 164 -6.83 0.16 7.97
CA LEU A 164 -6.81 -1.16 7.34
C LEU A 164 -7.47 -1.09 5.96
N THR A 165 -7.27 -2.09 5.12
CA THR A 165 -7.88 -2.16 3.78
C THR A 165 -9.40 -2.07 3.81
N LEU A 166 -10.04 -2.55 4.89
CA LEU A 166 -11.50 -2.54 5.04
C LEU A 166 -12.08 -1.15 5.35
N HIS A 167 -11.27 -0.20 5.77
CA HIS A 167 -11.71 1.16 6.09
C HIS A 167 -11.80 2.01 4.83
N ASN A 168 -12.77 2.92 4.80
CA ASN A 168 -12.99 3.81 3.64
C ASN A 168 -11.78 4.68 3.33
N GLU A 169 -11.01 5.08 4.35
CA GLU A 169 -9.82 5.92 4.25
C GLU A 169 -8.67 5.25 3.50
N SER A 170 -8.74 3.92 3.30
CA SER A 170 -7.78 3.18 2.46
C SER A 170 -7.95 3.47 0.98
N HIS A 171 -9.16 3.85 0.55
CA HIS A 171 -9.52 4.09 -0.85
C HIS A 171 -8.99 2.99 -1.78
N LEU A 172 -8.11 3.35 -2.74
CA LEU A 172 -7.51 2.42 -3.69
C LEU A 172 -6.10 1.94 -3.28
N ASN A 173 -5.67 2.19 -2.03
CA ASN A 173 -4.52 1.51 -1.47
C ASN A 173 -4.97 0.17 -0.86
N VAL A 174 -4.80 -0.90 -1.62
CA VAL A 174 -5.21 -2.26 -1.23
C VAL A 174 -4.03 -3.16 -0.85
N GLY A 175 -2.85 -2.58 -0.58
CA GLY A 175 -1.72 -3.34 -0.07
C GLY A 175 -2.08 -4.10 1.22
N GLU A 176 -1.57 -5.31 1.40
CA GLU A 176 -1.83 -6.13 2.59
C GLU A 176 -0.54 -6.60 3.23
N THR A 177 -0.51 -6.57 4.56
CA THR A 177 0.63 -7.07 5.33
C THR A 177 0.91 -8.53 5.04
N ALA A 178 2.18 -8.88 4.79
CA ALA A 178 2.66 -10.21 4.47
C ALA A 178 2.19 -10.79 3.12
N SER A 179 1.53 -10.00 2.27
CA SER A 179 1.11 -10.47 0.93
C SER A 179 2.28 -10.87 0.06
N MET A 180 2.04 -11.89 -0.73
CA MET A 180 2.92 -12.43 -1.77
C MET A 180 2.34 -12.17 -3.17
N SER A 181 3.09 -12.51 -4.20
CA SER A 181 2.63 -12.33 -5.59
C SER A 181 1.34 -13.08 -5.90
N GLU A 182 1.08 -14.21 -5.25
CA GLU A 182 -0.17 -14.98 -5.40
C GLU A 182 -1.42 -14.25 -4.91
N ASP A 183 -1.28 -13.25 -4.03
CA ASP A 183 -2.40 -12.43 -3.54
C ASP A 183 -2.76 -11.29 -4.52
N MET A 184 -1.85 -10.94 -5.42
CA MET A 184 -2.01 -9.82 -6.36
C MET A 184 -3.24 -9.93 -7.26
N PRO A 185 -3.60 -11.11 -7.81
CA PRO A 185 -4.82 -11.23 -8.62
C PRO A 185 -6.09 -10.89 -7.83
N TYR A 186 -6.17 -11.24 -6.56
CA TYR A 186 -7.29 -10.85 -5.69
C TYR A 186 -7.30 -9.35 -5.45
N MET A 187 -6.19 -8.76 -5.02
CA MET A 187 -6.07 -7.32 -4.78
C MET A 187 -6.40 -6.51 -6.03
N THR A 188 -6.01 -6.99 -7.20
CA THR A 188 -6.33 -6.35 -8.48
C THR A 188 -7.84 -6.29 -8.73
N ARG A 189 -8.56 -7.39 -8.46
CA ARG A 189 -10.03 -7.39 -8.56
C ARG A 189 -10.68 -6.43 -7.57
N VAL A 190 -10.14 -6.33 -6.35
CA VAL A 190 -10.62 -5.37 -5.34
C VAL A 190 -10.44 -3.93 -5.81
N VAL A 191 -9.27 -3.58 -6.37
CA VAL A 191 -9.02 -2.24 -6.93
C VAL A 191 -9.99 -1.92 -8.06
N ILE A 192 -10.16 -2.85 -9.02
CA ILE A 192 -11.08 -2.67 -10.15
C ILE A 192 -12.51 -2.45 -9.65
N LYS A 193 -12.97 -3.29 -8.72
CA LYS A 193 -14.30 -3.17 -8.12
C LYS A 193 -14.49 -1.81 -7.46
N ARG A 194 -13.56 -1.39 -6.60
CA ARG A 194 -13.63 -0.08 -5.92
C ARG A 194 -13.60 1.09 -6.90
N MET A 195 -12.83 1.01 -7.99
CA MET A 195 -12.84 2.03 -9.04
C MET A 195 -14.19 2.10 -9.77
N MET A 196 -14.87 0.98 -9.96
CA MET A 196 -16.19 0.91 -10.58
C MET A 196 -17.31 1.44 -9.68
N GLU A 197 -17.13 1.35 -8.37
CA GLU A 197 -18.10 1.77 -7.35
C GLU A 197 -17.88 3.22 -6.88
N ASP A 198 -16.79 3.88 -7.29
CA ASP A 198 -16.49 5.27 -6.91
C ASP A 198 -17.01 6.23 -7.97
N ASP A 199 -18.10 6.96 -7.67
CA ASP A 199 -18.75 7.91 -8.58
C ASP A 199 -17.84 9.05 -9.08
N ARG A 200 -16.70 9.27 -8.41
CA ARG A 200 -15.68 10.24 -8.83
C ARG A 200 -14.82 9.73 -9.99
N ILE A 201 -14.90 8.43 -10.33
CA ILE A 201 -14.01 7.77 -11.29
C ILE A 201 -14.77 7.39 -12.57
N ASP A 202 -14.44 8.04 -13.67
CA ASP A 202 -14.86 7.58 -15.00
C ASP A 202 -13.80 6.59 -15.53
N ILE A 203 -14.13 5.30 -15.46
CA ILE A 203 -13.23 4.21 -15.89
C ILE A 203 -12.73 4.38 -17.33
N LYS A 204 -13.56 4.91 -18.22
CA LYS A 204 -13.24 5.03 -19.66
C LYS A 204 -12.42 6.28 -19.98
N LYS A 205 -12.62 7.37 -19.24
CA LYS A 205 -12.02 8.67 -19.55
C LYS A 205 -10.80 8.99 -18.72
N HIS A 206 -10.83 8.69 -17.42
CA HIS A 206 -9.75 9.04 -16.52
C HIS A 206 -8.49 8.21 -16.78
N TRP A 207 -7.33 8.85 -16.76
CA TRP A 207 -6.05 8.16 -16.70
C TRP A 207 -5.74 7.70 -15.29
N LYS A 208 -5.45 6.42 -15.17
CA LYS A 208 -5.15 5.74 -13.90
C LYS A 208 -3.68 5.38 -13.82
N MET A 209 -3.08 5.57 -12.65
CA MET A 209 -1.75 5.04 -12.32
C MET A 209 -1.90 3.99 -11.23
N VAL A 210 -1.58 2.75 -11.53
CA VAL A 210 -1.59 1.63 -10.57
C VAL A 210 -0.16 1.25 -10.26
N THR A 211 0.25 1.45 -9.00
CA THR A 211 1.60 1.11 -8.54
C THR A 211 1.62 -0.28 -7.93
N PHE A 212 2.54 -1.12 -8.39
CA PHE A 212 2.83 -2.43 -7.83
C PHE A 212 4.15 -2.39 -7.07
N MET A 213 4.11 -2.84 -5.82
CA MET A 213 5.30 -3.05 -5.00
C MET A 213 5.12 -4.36 -4.26
N ILE A 214 5.62 -5.46 -4.83
CA ILE A 214 5.46 -6.83 -4.36
C ILE A 214 6.72 -7.65 -4.69
N GLY A 215 6.94 -8.71 -3.94
CA GLY A 215 8.01 -9.67 -4.15
C GLY A 215 8.95 -9.85 -2.96
N PRO A 216 9.17 -8.83 -2.08
CA PRO A 216 10.04 -9.05 -0.94
C PRO A 216 9.65 -10.26 -0.09
N ASN A 217 8.35 -10.48 0.15
CA ASN A 217 7.88 -11.62 0.93
C ASN A 217 8.07 -12.95 0.19
N ASP A 218 7.89 -12.99 -1.12
CA ASP A 218 8.16 -14.16 -1.94
C ASP A 218 9.63 -14.58 -1.84
N PHE A 219 10.54 -13.60 -1.97
CA PHE A 219 11.98 -13.88 -2.04
C PHE A 219 12.66 -13.94 -0.67
N CYS A 220 12.14 -13.27 0.37
CA CYS A 220 12.70 -13.34 1.71
C CYS A 220 12.16 -14.53 2.52
N SER A 221 10.92 -14.95 2.27
CA SER A 221 10.25 -15.98 3.06
C SER A 221 10.21 -17.33 2.35
N GLN A 222 9.69 -17.40 1.13
CA GLN A 222 9.53 -18.66 0.43
C GLN A 222 10.86 -19.31 0.05
N ILE A 223 11.85 -18.52 -0.31
CA ILE A 223 13.17 -19.02 -0.71
C ILE A 223 13.83 -19.90 0.34
N CYS A 224 13.55 -19.65 1.64
CA CYS A 224 14.10 -20.44 2.74
C CYS A 224 13.45 -21.83 2.86
N PHE A 225 12.31 -22.05 2.23
CA PHE A 225 11.51 -23.27 2.32
C PHE A 225 11.40 -24.01 0.98
N GLU A 226 11.73 -23.36 -0.12
CA GLU A 226 11.75 -23.97 -1.46
C GLU A 226 13.17 -24.47 -1.78
N ASN A 227 13.26 -25.73 -2.20
CA ASN A 227 14.54 -26.30 -2.66
C ASN A 227 14.97 -25.77 -4.04
N ASP A 228 14.10 -25.03 -4.73
CA ASP A 228 14.30 -24.54 -6.07
C ASP A 228 13.81 -23.08 -6.18
N PHE A 229 14.76 -22.15 -6.15
CA PHE A 229 14.51 -20.72 -6.32
C PHE A 229 13.80 -20.40 -7.63
N GLN A 230 14.07 -21.13 -8.69
CA GLN A 230 13.45 -20.90 -10.00
C GLN A 230 11.94 -21.05 -9.97
N LYS A 231 11.41 -21.96 -9.15
CA LYS A 231 9.94 -22.10 -8.97
C LYS A 231 9.31 -20.85 -8.39
N THR A 232 9.94 -20.23 -7.38
CA THR A 232 9.45 -18.96 -6.81
C THR A 232 9.45 -17.85 -7.85
N LEU A 233 10.50 -17.74 -8.66
CA LEU A 233 10.56 -16.75 -9.75
C LEU A 233 9.48 -16.99 -10.81
N ASP A 234 9.27 -18.23 -11.22
CA ASP A 234 8.28 -18.56 -12.25
C ASP A 234 6.85 -18.35 -11.75
N LYS A 235 6.57 -18.67 -10.48
CA LYS A 235 5.30 -18.36 -9.83
C LYS A 235 5.07 -16.84 -9.78
N HIS A 236 6.02 -16.08 -9.28
CA HIS A 236 5.96 -14.60 -9.24
C HIS A 236 5.70 -14.02 -10.64
N ARG A 237 6.45 -14.45 -11.65
CA ARG A 237 6.28 -14.02 -13.04
C ARG A 237 4.89 -14.35 -13.58
N LYS A 238 4.37 -15.55 -13.30
CA LYS A 238 3.04 -15.98 -13.71
C LYS A 238 1.96 -15.10 -13.14
N GLU A 239 2.00 -14.85 -11.82
CA GLU A 239 1.01 -14.04 -11.12
C GLU A 239 1.02 -12.58 -11.62
N LEU A 240 2.20 -11.97 -11.80
CA LEU A 240 2.31 -10.63 -12.38
C LEU A 240 1.73 -10.54 -13.80
N ARG A 241 1.99 -11.55 -14.65
CA ARG A 241 1.39 -11.60 -16.00
C ARG A 241 -0.13 -11.67 -15.95
N GLN A 242 -0.70 -12.45 -15.05
CA GLN A 242 -2.14 -12.56 -14.86
C GLN A 242 -2.74 -11.21 -14.42
N VAL A 243 -2.10 -10.53 -13.48
CA VAL A 243 -2.50 -9.20 -12.99
C VAL A 243 -2.49 -8.19 -14.13
N LEU A 244 -1.40 -8.12 -14.92
CA LEU A 244 -1.28 -7.21 -16.06
C LEU A 244 -2.35 -7.49 -17.12
N ALA A 245 -2.65 -8.76 -17.42
CA ALA A 245 -3.72 -9.14 -18.33
C ALA A 245 -5.09 -8.69 -17.81
N THR A 246 -5.36 -8.89 -16.51
CA THR A 246 -6.61 -8.47 -15.86
C THR A 246 -6.79 -6.94 -15.93
N LEU A 247 -5.75 -6.16 -15.64
CA LEU A 247 -5.81 -4.71 -15.76
C LEU A 247 -6.05 -4.27 -17.21
N LYS A 248 -5.33 -4.86 -18.16
CA LYS A 248 -5.48 -4.54 -19.60
C LYS A 248 -6.90 -4.79 -20.09
N GLN A 249 -7.57 -5.84 -19.61
CA GLN A 249 -8.94 -6.19 -20.00
C GLN A 249 -10.00 -5.28 -19.38
N ASN A 250 -9.78 -4.78 -18.16
CA ASN A 250 -10.82 -4.10 -17.38
C ASN A 250 -10.61 -2.59 -17.23
N LEU A 251 -9.37 -2.11 -17.32
CA LEU A 251 -9.04 -0.70 -17.07
C LEU A 251 -8.34 -0.06 -18.28
N PRO A 252 -9.08 0.52 -19.22
CA PRO A 252 -8.48 1.34 -20.28
C PRO A 252 -7.77 2.54 -19.67
N ARG A 253 -6.81 3.14 -20.40
CA ARG A 253 -6.06 4.33 -19.96
C ARG A 253 -5.40 4.13 -18.59
N THR A 254 -4.64 3.05 -18.47
CA THR A 254 -3.92 2.72 -17.23
C THR A 254 -2.41 2.64 -17.46
N ILE A 255 -1.65 3.36 -16.64
CA ILE A 255 -0.22 3.17 -16.46
C ILE A 255 0.00 2.22 -15.30
N VAL A 256 0.81 1.21 -15.51
CA VAL A 256 1.35 0.37 -14.43
C VAL A 256 2.74 0.88 -14.05
N ASN A 257 2.89 1.29 -12.82
CA ASN A 257 4.17 1.65 -12.21
C ASN A 257 4.67 0.47 -11.38
N LEU A 258 5.62 -0.28 -11.91
CA LEU A 258 6.19 -1.44 -11.25
C LEU A 258 7.44 -1.06 -10.47
N ILE A 259 7.41 -1.28 -9.15
CA ILE A 259 8.57 -1.16 -8.27
C ILE A 259 9.05 -2.58 -7.96
N PRO A 260 10.14 -3.04 -8.61
CA PRO A 260 10.65 -4.38 -8.35
C PRO A 260 11.22 -4.47 -6.93
N PRO A 261 11.21 -5.68 -6.31
CA PRO A 261 11.91 -5.89 -5.05
C PRO A 261 13.39 -5.57 -5.23
N PRO A 262 14.05 -5.02 -4.21
CA PRO A 262 15.51 -4.87 -4.26
C PRO A 262 16.15 -6.24 -4.44
N MET A 263 17.18 -6.31 -5.30
CA MET A 263 17.97 -7.52 -5.40
C MET A 263 18.62 -7.78 -4.04
N GLN A 264 18.27 -8.88 -3.44
CA GLN A 264 18.95 -9.39 -2.25
C GLN A 264 20.08 -10.29 -2.75
N ILE A 265 21.30 -9.79 -2.59
CA ILE A 265 22.53 -10.51 -2.91
C ILE A 265 22.94 -11.26 -1.64
#